data_d7db50cb7afa3684cd36ad3f657634c1
#
_entry.id   d7db50cb7afa3684cd36ad3f657634c1
#
_cell.length_a   1.000
_cell.length_b   1.000
_cell.length_c   1.000
_cell.angle_alpha   90.00
_cell.angle_beta   90.00
_cell.angle_gamma   90.00
#
_symmetry.space_group_name_H-M   'P 1'
#
loop_
_entity.id
_entity.type
_entity.pdbx_description
1 polymer ?
#
loop_
_entity_poly.entity_id
_entity_poly.type
_entity_poly.pdbx_seq_one_letter_code
_entity_poly.pdbx_strand_id
1 'polypeptide(L)'
;QHERGIERPQRVCGDQLAIFEVGSTLYLLLSDGMGTGEPAHREAAMTVRLLREFLEAGIEPVSALRTLNAALMLRGEEGGGFTTIDLLALQRPTGAGTLYKYGAAPSYLKRGGCVTRVTGQSLPAGLQQGADGPESTRLSLQAGSFFVMVSDGVADETDDEWLQNLMAGWSG
;
A
#
# COMPACT_ATOMS: atom_id res chain seq x y z
N GLN A 1 -10.26 34.34 34.31
CA GLN A 1 -9.44 33.16 34.05
C GLN A 1 -9.71 32.70 32.63
N HIS A 2 -8.75 32.93 31.71
CA HIS A 2 -8.81 32.44 30.35
C HIS A 2 -8.21 31.00 30.34
N GLU A 3 -9.05 30.03 30.14
CA GLU A 3 -8.60 28.67 29.77
C GLU A 3 -7.97 28.75 28.38
N ARG A 4 -6.64 28.63 28.33
CA ARG A 4 -5.94 28.37 27.07
C ARG A 4 -6.28 26.94 26.63
N GLY A 5 -7.15 26.82 25.63
CA GLY A 5 -7.34 25.58 24.95
C GLY A 5 -6.01 25.10 24.43
N ILE A 6 -5.57 23.90 24.86
CA ILE A 6 -4.41 23.22 24.30
C ILE A 6 -4.85 22.76 22.91
N GLU A 7 -4.47 23.51 21.87
CA GLU A 7 -4.57 23.02 20.50
C GLU A 7 -3.67 21.77 20.41
N ARG A 8 -4.30 20.60 20.30
CA ARG A 8 -3.57 19.39 19.96
C ARG A 8 -3.03 19.59 18.54
N PRO A 9 -1.72 19.45 18.29
CA PRO A 9 -1.20 19.51 16.93
C PRO A 9 -1.96 18.49 16.11
N GLN A 10 -2.53 18.91 14.97
CA GLN A 10 -3.12 17.99 14.01
C GLN A 10 -2.03 17.03 13.60
N ARG A 11 -2.17 15.74 13.97
CA ARG A 11 -1.27 14.69 13.50
C ARG A 11 -1.56 14.50 12.01
N VAL A 12 -0.63 14.90 11.18
CA VAL A 12 -0.67 14.59 9.74
C VAL A 12 -0.44 13.09 9.59
N CYS A 13 -1.39 12.40 8.95
CA CYS A 13 -1.26 10.97 8.66
C CYS A 13 -0.17 10.75 7.60
N GLY A 14 0.73 9.81 7.84
CA GLY A 14 1.77 9.41 6.89
C GLY A 14 1.22 8.61 5.71
N ASP A 15 0.05 7.98 5.90
CA ASP A 15 -0.55 7.09 4.90
C ASP A 15 -1.18 7.87 3.75
N GLN A 16 -1.07 7.32 2.56
CA GLN A 16 -1.72 7.82 1.34
C GLN A 16 -2.38 6.68 0.57
N LEU A 17 -3.59 6.95 0.09
CA LEU A 17 -4.40 6.01 -0.68
C LEU A 17 -4.77 6.61 -2.03
N ALA A 18 -4.72 5.80 -3.09
CA ALA A 18 -5.33 6.13 -4.37
C ALA A 18 -6.10 4.94 -4.93
N ILE A 19 -7.25 5.23 -5.53
CA ILE A 19 -8.05 4.28 -6.29
C ILE A 19 -8.34 4.91 -7.64
N PHE A 20 -7.94 4.25 -8.73
CA PHE A 20 -8.12 4.76 -10.09
C PHE A 20 -8.17 3.63 -11.11
N GLU A 21 -8.64 3.94 -12.31
CA GLU A 21 -8.78 2.97 -13.40
C GLU A 21 -7.97 3.40 -14.61
N VAL A 22 -7.31 2.43 -15.26
CA VAL A 22 -6.66 2.61 -16.55
C VAL A 22 -7.13 1.48 -17.46
N GLY A 23 -7.90 1.82 -18.48
CA GLY A 23 -8.57 0.83 -19.33
C GLY A 23 -9.51 -0.06 -18.51
N SER A 24 -9.28 -1.37 -18.53
CA SER A 24 -10.05 -2.36 -17.75
C SER A 24 -9.43 -2.72 -16.42
N THR A 25 -8.32 -2.10 -16.05
CA THR A 25 -7.60 -2.38 -14.81
C THR A 25 -7.95 -1.36 -13.74
N LEU A 26 -8.45 -1.85 -12.61
CA LEU A 26 -8.61 -1.09 -11.38
C LEU A 26 -7.33 -1.19 -10.55
N TYR A 27 -6.79 -0.05 -10.17
CA TYR A 27 -5.65 0.06 -9.27
C TYR A 27 -6.08 0.53 -7.89
N LEU A 28 -5.65 -0.19 -6.85
CA LEU A 28 -5.69 0.25 -5.46
C LEU A 28 -4.24 0.37 -4.98
N LEU A 29 -3.89 1.54 -4.50
CA LEU A 29 -2.53 1.88 -4.07
C LEU A 29 -2.58 2.44 -2.66
N LEU A 30 -1.85 1.82 -1.74
CA LEU A 30 -1.62 2.28 -0.38
C LEU A 30 -0.12 2.46 -0.17
N SER A 31 0.28 3.58 0.39
CA SER A 31 1.67 3.89 0.74
C SER A 31 1.70 4.52 2.12
N ASP A 32 2.59 4.03 2.97
CA ASP A 32 2.88 4.58 4.28
C ASP A 32 4.31 5.11 4.30
N GLY A 33 4.44 6.43 4.49
CA GLY A 33 5.72 7.12 4.59
C GLY A 33 6.36 6.86 5.94
N MET A 34 7.59 6.38 5.93
CA MET A 34 8.30 6.03 7.15
C MET A 34 8.63 7.26 8.00
N GLY A 35 8.39 7.12 9.29
CA GLY A 35 8.53 8.20 10.26
C GLY A 35 7.20 8.80 10.66
N THR A 36 7.18 10.07 11.05
CA THR A 36 5.96 10.73 11.53
C THR A 36 5.82 12.14 10.97
N GLY A 37 4.57 12.59 10.85
CA GLY A 37 4.24 13.96 10.49
C GLY A 37 4.46 14.30 9.02
N GLU A 38 4.73 15.58 8.75
CA GLU A 38 4.79 16.16 7.41
C GLU A 38 5.83 15.51 6.46
N PRO A 39 7.05 15.10 6.90
CA PRO A 39 7.99 14.43 6.01
C PRO A 39 7.48 13.09 5.49
N ALA A 40 6.93 12.23 6.37
CA ALA A 40 6.35 10.95 6.03
C ALA A 40 5.16 11.12 5.06
N HIS A 41 4.27 12.05 5.36
CA HIS A 41 3.14 12.40 4.51
C HIS A 41 3.59 12.82 3.09
N ARG A 42 4.59 13.68 2.97
CA ARG A 42 5.10 14.14 1.66
C ARG A 42 5.72 12.99 0.86
N GLU A 43 6.41 12.09 1.51
CA GLU A 43 7.02 10.93 0.85
C GLU A 43 5.96 9.98 0.28
N ALA A 44 4.97 9.62 1.09
CA ALA A 44 3.86 8.79 0.64
C ALA A 44 3.02 9.48 -0.46
N ALA A 45 2.74 10.78 -0.30
CA ALA A 45 1.97 11.53 -1.30
C ALA A 45 2.70 11.64 -2.65
N MET A 46 4.02 11.85 -2.63
CA MET A 46 4.85 11.84 -3.85
C MET A 46 4.85 10.46 -4.50
N THR A 47 5.03 9.41 -3.70
CA THR A 47 5.04 8.01 -4.15
C THR A 47 3.72 7.65 -4.85
N VAL A 48 2.60 7.92 -4.22
CA VAL A 48 1.26 7.65 -4.77
C VAL A 48 1.04 8.42 -6.07
N ARG A 49 1.40 9.71 -6.10
CA ARG A 49 1.25 10.54 -7.29
C ARG A 49 2.09 10.03 -8.45
N LEU A 50 3.38 9.75 -8.24
CA LEU A 50 4.28 9.29 -9.30
C LEU A 50 3.86 7.92 -9.85
N LEU A 51 3.52 6.98 -8.97
CA LEU A 51 3.03 5.66 -9.41
C LEU A 51 1.75 5.79 -10.24
N ARG A 52 0.82 6.61 -9.80
CA ARG A 52 -0.40 6.87 -10.55
C ARG A 52 -0.09 7.44 -11.94
N GLU A 53 0.75 8.46 -12.04
CA GLU A 53 1.16 9.08 -13.30
C GLU A 53 1.83 8.06 -14.24
N PHE A 54 2.71 7.18 -13.72
CA PHE A 54 3.34 6.12 -14.51
C PHE A 54 2.33 5.10 -15.04
N LEU A 55 1.40 4.64 -14.19
CA LEU A 55 0.40 3.66 -14.59
C LEU A 55 -0.63 4.26 -15.57
N GLU A 56 -1.03 5.51 -15.38
CA GLU A 56 -1.90 6.25 -16.32
C GLU A 56 -1.21 6.48 -17.67
N ALA A 57 0.12 6.62 -17.68
CA ALA A 57 0.93 6.67 -18.90
C ALA A 57 1.14 5.30 -19.59
N GLY A 58 0.60 4.22 -19.03
CA GLY A 58 0.71 2.87 -19.56
C GLY A 58 2.01 2.14 -19.24
N ILE A 59 2.79 2.62 -18.27
CA ILE A 59 3.98 1.92 -17.80
C ILE A 59 3.55 0.69 -17.00
N GLU A 60 4.14 -0.45 -17.29
CA GLU A 60 3.91 -1.71 -16.58
C GLU A 60 4.18 -1.57 -15.08
N PRO A 61 3.32 -2.15 -14.19
CA PRO A 61 3.44 -2.00 -12.74
C PRO A 61 4.83 -2.31 -12.17
N VAL A 62 5.45 -3.40 -12.62
CA VAL A 62 6.78 -3.79 -12.14
C VAL A 62 7.84 -2.75 -12.53
N SER A 63 7.75 -2.24 -13.76
CA SER A 63 8.68 -1.20 -14.26
C SER A 63 8.49 0.12 -13.52
N ALA A 64 7.25 0.53 -13.29
CA ALA A 64 6.91 1.73 -12.51
C ALA A 64 7.45 1.65 -11.08
N LEU A 65 7.21 0.52 -10.40
CA LEU A 65 7.65 0.27 -9.03
C LEU A 65 9.18 0.22 -8.91
N ARG A 66 9.88 -0.42 -9.86
CA ARG A 66 11.35 -0.43 -9.90
C ARG A 66 11.93 0.96 -10.12
N THR A 67 11.37 1.72 -11.04
CA THR A 67 11.80 3.10 -11.31
C THR A 67 11.63 3.97 -10.08
N LEU A 68 10.50 3.86 -9.41
CA LEU A 68 10.25 4.60 -8.17
C LEU A 68 11.23 4.18 -7.06
N ASN A 69 11.44 2.88 -6.84
CA ASN A 69 12.40 2.40 -5.84
C ASN A 69 13.80 2.97 -6.11
N ALA A 70 14.27 2.95 -7.36
CA ALA A 70 15.57 3.51 -7.72
C ALA A 70 15.65 5.03 -7.45
N ALA A 71 14.59 5.77 -7.76
CA ALA A 71 14.51 7.20 -7.48
C ALA A 71 14.54 7.51 -5.98
N LEU A 72 13.84 6.72 -5.17
CA LEU A 72 13.84 6.86 -3.71
C LEU A 72 15.20 6.51 -3.11
N MET A 73 15.89 5.47 -3.62
CA MET A 73 17.25 5.13 -3.19
C MET A 73 18.24 6.28 -3.40
N LEU A 74 18.21 6.91 -4.57
CA LEU A 74 19.07 8.07 -4.86
C LEU A 74 18.80 9.24 -3.91
N ARG A 75 17.55 9.47 -3.57
CA ARG A 75 17.16 10.50 -2.59
C ARG A 75 17.54 10.10 -1.16
N GLY A 76 17.55 8.80 -0.84
CA GLY A 76 17.95 8.28 0.47
C GLY A 76 19.40 8.63 0.82
N GLU A 77 20.30 8.69 -0.15
CA GLU A 77 21.69 9.13 0.03
C GLU A 77 21.79 10.61 0.45
N GLU A 78 20.78 11.41 0.13
CA GLU A 78 20.66 12.83 0.50
C GLU A 78 19.80 13.06 1.76
N GLY A 79 19.46 11.99 2.51
CA GLY A 79 18.60 12.06 3.68
C GLY A 79 17.10 12.01 3.36
N GLY A 80 16.73 11.54 2.17
CA GLY A 80 15.36 11.29 1.76
C GLY A 80 14.73 10.10 2.46
N GLY A 81 13.41 10.01 2.38
CA GLY A 81 12.63 8.96 3.02
C GLY A 81 12.55 7.68 2.20
N PHE A 82 12.05 6.67 2.83
CA PHE A 82 11.60 5.44 2.23
C PHE A 82 10.14 5.21 2.63
N THR A 83 9.43 4.40 1.87
CA THR A 83 8.00 4.21 2.06
C THR A 83 7.58 2.79 1.76
N THR A 84 6.54 2.32 2.44
CA THR A 84 5.91 1.06 2.07
C THR A 84 5.00 1.26 0.85
N ILE A 85 4.81 0.21 0.06
CA ILE A 85 3.89 0.25 -1.07
C ILE A 85 3.11 -1.06 -1.14
N ASP A 86 1.79 -0.94 -1.16
CA ASP A 86 0.85 -1.97 -1.58
C ASP A 86 0.15 -1.50 -2.85
N LEU A 87 0.33 -2.21 -3.95
CA LEU A 87 -0.34 -1.93 -5.22
C LEU A 87 -1.09 -3.17 -5.70
N LEU A 88 -2.42 -3.13 -5.68
CA LEU A 88 -3.26 -4.12 -6.34
C LEU A 88 -3.62 -3.64 -7.75
N ALA A 89 -3.29 -4.43 -8.76
CA ALA A 89 -3.76 -4.28 -10.14
C ALA A 89 -4.80 -5.37 -10.42
N LEU A 90 -6.08 -4.97 -10.56
CA LEU A 90 -7.21 -5.87 -10.71
C LEU A 90 -7.85 -5.72 -12.09
N GLN A 91 -7.90 -6.80 -12.87
CA GLN A 91 -8.62 -6.87 -14.14
C GLN A 91 -10.13 -7.01 -13.86
N ARG A 92 -10.89 -5.94 -14.05
CA ARG A 92 -12.33 -5.89 -13.72
C ARG A 92 -13.17 -6.98 -14.41
N PRO A 93 -12.97 -7.28 -15.70
CA PRO A 93 -13.81 -8.28 -16.38
C PRO A 93 -13.63 -9.70 -15.85
N THR A 94 -12.45 -10.03 -15.33
CA THR A 94 -12.09 -11.40 -14.94
C THR A 94 -11.94 -11.59 -13.44
N GLY A 95 -11.75 -10.49 -12.69
CA GLY A 95 -11.38 -10.53 -11.28
C GLY A 95 -9.95 -11.04 -11.03
N ALA A 96 -9.16 -11.27 -12.08
CA ALA A 96 -7.75 -11.61 -11.94
C ALA A 96 -6.96 -10.40 -11.46
N GLY A 97 -6.16 -10.56 -10.42
CA GLY A 97 -5.38 -9.49 -9.82
C GLY A 97 -3.94 -9.88 -9.53
N THR A 98 -3.08 -8.89 -9.44
CA THR A 98 -1.73 -9.04 -8.91
C THR A 98 -1.51 -7.99 -7.84
N LEU A 99 -1.15 -8.43 -6.65
CA LEU A 99 -0.72 -7.57 -5.55
C LEU A 99 0.80 -7.46 -5.58
N TYR A 100 1.31 -6.25 -5.58
CA TYR A 100 2.74 -5.94 -5.49
C TYR A 100 3.01 -5.28 -4.13
N LYS A 101 4.07 -5.71 -3.45
CA LYS A 101 4.46 -5.20 -2.14
C LYS A 101 5.91 -4.74 -2.08
N TYR A 102 6.12 -3.62 -1.38
CA TYR A 102 7.40 -3.17 -0.86
C TYR A 102 7.24 -2.86 0.63
N GLY A 103 7.67 -3.77 1.52
CA GLY A 103 7.71 -3.59 2.97
C GLY A 103 6.37 -3.27 3.63
N ALA A 104 5.26 -3.52 2.95
CA ALA A 104 3.93 -3.15 3.43
C ALA A 104 3.36 -4.18 4.42
N ALA A 105 2.47 -3.71 5.29
CA ALA A 105 1.70 -4.52 6.22
C ALA A 105 0.91 -5.65 5.52
N PRO A 106 0.46 -6.69 6.21
CA PRO A 106 -0.34 -7.75 5.62
C PRO A 106 -1.60 -7.23 4.92
N SER A 107 -1.96 -7.87 3.82
CA SER A 107 -3.25 -7.66 3.15
C SER A 107 -4.10 -8.92 3.30
N TYR A 108 -5.41 -8.81 3.19
CA TYR A 108 -6.33 -9.92 3.50
C TYR A 108 -7.31 -10.13 2.36
N LEU A 109 -7.47 -11.39 1.97
CA LEU A 109 -8.46 -11.82 0.99
C LEU A 109 -9.47 -12.72 1.66
N LYS A 110 -10.74 -12.30 1.70
CA LYS A 110 -11.85 -13.14 2.13
C LYS A 110 -12.57 -13.73 0.93
N ARG A 111 -12.78 -15.05 0.97
CA ARG A 111 -13.64 -15.80 0.04
C ARG A 111 -14.56 -16.70 0.84
N GLY A 112 -15.88 -16.49 0.74
CA GLY A 112 -16.82 -17.19 1.59
C GLY A 112 -16.48 -16.99 3.07
N GLY A 113 -16.35 -18.08 3.84
CA GLY A 113 -15.96 -18.03 5.25
C GLY A 113 -14.44 -18.04 5.50
N CYS A 114 -13.60 -18.10 4.46
CA CYS A 114 -12.15 -18.21 4.61
C CYS A 114 -11.48 -16.85 4.42
N VAL A 115 -10.62 -16.47 5.36
CA VAL A 115 -9.73 -15.30 5.26
C VAL A 115 -8.31 -15.77 5.03
N THR A 116 -7.71 -15.31 3.93
CA THR A 116 -6.31 -15.59 3.60
C THR A 116 -5.49 -14.32 3.79
N ARG A 117 -4.44 -14.42 4.57
CA ARG A 117 -3.46 -13.36 4.79
C ARG A 117 -2.41 -13.40 3.68
N VAL A 118 -2.10 -12.25 3.10
CA VAL A 118 -1.08 -12.07 2.06
C VAL A 118 0.00 -11.14 2.61
N THR A 119 1.17 -11.70 2.85
CA THR A 119 2.34 -10.97 3.37
C THR A 119 3.42 -10.86 2.30
N GLY A 120 4.36 -9.93 2.48
CA GLY A 120 5.61 -9.81 1.74
C GLY A 120 6.79 -9.74 2.71
N GLN A 121 7.99 -10.07 2.24
CA GLN A 121 9.23 -10.00 3.00
C GLN A 121 10.20 -8.97 2.42
N SER A 122 9.80 -8.28 1.35
CA SER A 122 10.61 -7.23 0.73
C SER A 122 10.80 -6.04 1.67
N LEU A 123 11.92 -5.34 1.52
CA LEU A 123 12.13 -4.08 2.19
C LEU A 123 11.21 -2.99 1.63
N PRO A 124 10.95 -1.91 2.38
CA PRO A 124 10.31 -0.71 1.86
C PRO A 124 11.01 -0.16 0.62
N ALA A 125 10.25 0.50 -0.25
CA ALA A 125 10.80 1.19 -1.41
C ALA A 125 11.76 2.30 -0.96
N GLY A 126 12.91 2.38 -1.62
CA GLY A 126 14.04 3.22 -1.23
C GLY A 126 15.10 2.49 -0.40
N LEU A 127 14.79 1.33 0.17
CA LEU A 127 15.74 0.46 0.88
C LEU A 127 16.04 -0.84 0.14
N GLN A 128 15.19 -1.24 -0.81
CA GLN A 128 15.38 -2.46 -1.59
C GLN A 128 16.55 -2.30 -2.56
N GLN A 129 17.65 -2.99 -2.28
CA GLN A 129 18.86 -2.96 -3.11
C GLN A 129 18.80 -4.02 -4.21
N GLY A 130 19.52 -3.74 -5.32
CA GLY A 130 19.69 -4.69 -6.42
C GLY A 130 18.60 -4.61 -7.49
N ALA A 131 18.62 -5.61 -8.38
CA ALA A 131 17.68 -5.73 -9.49
C ALA A 131 16.32 -6.35 -9.08
N ASP A 132 16.18 -6.72 -7.81
CA ASP A 132 14.96 -7.34 -7.30
C ASP A 132 13.81 -6.33 -7.33
N GLY A 133 12.75 -6.72 -7.99
CA GLY A 133 11.54 -5.92 -8.06
C GLY A 133 10.68 -6.09 -6.81
N PRO A 134 9.46 -5.54 -6.83
CA PRO A 134 8.50 -5.77 -5.77
C PRO A 134 8.14 -7.25 -5.69
N GLU A 135 7.83 -7.73 -4.50
CA GLU A 135 7.18 -9.03 -4.38
C GLU A 135 5.80 -8.98 -5.02
N SER A 136 5.41 -10.07 -5.68
CA SER A 136 4.12 -10.14 -6.34
C SER A 136 3.36 -11.41 -6.01
N THR A 137 2.08 -11.26 -5.69
CA THR A 137 1.15 -12.35 -5.42
C THR A 137 -0.04 -12.26 -6.37
N ARG A 138 -0.30 -13.34 -7.10
CA ARG A 138 -1.49 -13.44 -7.95
C ARG A 138 -2.71 -13.79 -7.11
N LEU A 139 -3.80 -13.08 -7.35
CA LEU A 139 -5.07 -13.30 -6.70
C LEU A 139 -6.17 -13.44 -7.75
N SER A 140 -7.32 -13.94 -7.30
CA SER A 140 -8.55 -13.91 -8.08
C SER A 140 -9.67 -13.47 -7.16
N LEU A 141 -10.34 -12.37 -7.48
CA LEU A 141 -11.53 -11.89 -6.78
C LEU A 141 -12.77 -12.31 -7.57
N GLN A 142 -13.71 -12.91 -6.89
CA GLN A 142 -15.00 -13.32 -7.43
C GLN A 142 -16.11 -12.50 -6.74
N ALA A 143 -17.33 -12.56 -7.26
CA ALA A 143 -18.47 -11.97 -6.57
C ALA A 143 -18.56 -12.47 -5.13
N GLY A 144 -18.71 -11.57 -4.16
CA GLY A 144 -18.71 -11.90 -2.73
C GLY A 144 -17.30 -12.05 -2.11
N SER A 145 -16.21 -11.84 -2.87
CA SER A 145 -14.87 -11.72 -2.28
C SER A 145 -14.64 -10.31 -1.75
N PHE A 146 -13.90 -10.20 -0.65
CA PHE A 146 -13.43 -8.93 -0.10
C PHE A 146 -11.91 -8.93 -0.03
N PHE A 147 -11.31 -7.84 -0.48
CA PHE A 147 -9.88 -7.62 -0.36
C PHE A 147 -9.62 -6.36 0.47
N VAL A 148 -8.78 -6.50 1.51
CA VAL A 148 -8.49 -5.43 2.46
C VAL A 148 -6.98 -5.21 2.50
N MET A 149 -6.56 -3.97 2.25
CA MET A 149 -5.21 -3.47 2.49
C MET A 149 -5.25 -2.55 3.71
N VAL A 150 -4.26 -2.65 4.55
CA VAL A 150 -4.12 -1.84 5.76
C VAL A 150 -2.69 -1.32 5.89
N SER A 151 -2.52 -0.19 6.58
CA SER A 151 -1.21 0.24 7.06
C SER A 151 -0.88 -0.41 8.41
N ASP A 152 0.35 -0.35 8.84
CA ASP A 152 0.84 -0.92 10.11
C ASP A 152 0.19 -0.26 11.34
N GLY A 153 -0.30 0.96 11.20
CA GLY A 153 -1.09 1.63 12.22
C GLY A 153 -2.46 1.00 12.48
N VAL A 154 -2.95 0.11 11.59
CA VAL A 154 -4.22 -0.61 11.73
C VAL A 154 -3.99 -2.04 12.19
N ALA A 155 -3.11 -2.76 11.53
CA ALA A 155 -2.76 -4.14 11.86
C ALA A 155 -1.35 -4.44 11.33
N ASP A 156 -0.58 -5.22 12.09
CA ASP A 156 0.74 -5.68 11.71
C ASP A 156 0.83 -7.23 11.74
N GLU A 157 2.02 -7.76 11.51
CA GLU A 157 2.22 -9.22 11.49
C GLU A 157 2.01 -9.88 12.85
N THR A 158 2.06 -9.14 13.93
CA THR A 158 2.00 -9.64 15.30
C THR A 158 0.63 -9.44 15.95
N ASP A 159 -0.18 -8.51 15.47
CA ASP A 159 -1.50 -8.16 16.05
C ASP A 159 -2.55 -7.92 14.94
N ASP A 160 -2.91 -8.97 14.21
CA ASP A 160 -3.94 -8.91 13.16
C ASP A 160 -5.10 -9.90 13.37
N GLU A 161 -5.07 -10.71 14.41
CA GLU A 161 -6.08 -11.75 14.67
C GLU A 161 -7.49 -11.16 14.80
N TRP A 162 -7.60 -10.00 15.42
CA TRP A 162 -8.87 -9.28 15.56
C TRP A 162 -9.49 -8.92 14.20
N LEU A 163 -8.64 -8.49 13.23
CA LEU A 163 -9.08 -8.13 11.88
C LEU A 163 -9.52 -9.36 11.10
N GLN A 164 -8.78 -10.46 11.20
CA GLN A 164 -9.13 -11.73 10.55
C GLN A 164 -10.47 -12.27 11.09
N ASN A 165 -10.69 -12.20 12.42
CA ASN A 165 -11.94 -12.59 13.05
C ASN A 165 -13.12 -11.69 12.63
N LEU A 166 -12.91 -10.38 12.56
CA LEU A 166 -13.91 -9.43 12.07
C LEU A 166 -14.29 -9.74 10.62
N MET A 167 -13.31 -9.96 9.75
CA MET A 167 -13.56 -10.30 8.35
C MET A 167 -14.27 -11.66 8.21
N ALA A 168 -13.89 -12.66 9.00
CA ALA A 168 -14.51 -13.98 8.95
C ALA A 168 -16.01 -13.92 9.29
N GLY A 169 -16.41 -13.11 10.26
CA GLY A 169 -17.79 -12.92 10.68
C GLY A 169 -18.64 -12.03 9.75
N TRP A 170 -18.00 -11.35 8.80
CA TRP A 170 -18.72 -10.43 7.91
C TRP A 170 -19.44 -11.19 6.80
N SER A 171 -20.76 -11.10 6.76
CA SER A 171 -21.61 -11.60 5.67
C SER A 171 -22.02 -10.38 4.83
N GLY A 172 -21.51 -10.28 3.62
CA GLY A 172 -21.93 -9.28 2.64
C GLY A 172 -23.30 -9.55 2.06
#